data_11c0958e4a00dec967ef73bebd811164
#
_entry.id   11c0958e4a00dec967ef73bebd811164
#
_cell.length_a   1.000
_cell.length_b   1.000
_cell.length_c   1.000
_cell.angle_alpha   90.00
_cell.angle_beta   90.00
_cell.angle_gamma   90.00
#
_symmetry.space_group_name_H-M   'P 1'
#
loop_
_entity.id
_entity.type
_entity.pdbx_description
1 polymer ?
#
loop_
_entity_poly.entity_id
_entity_poly.type
_entity_poly.pdbx_seq_one_letter_code
_entity_poly.pdbx_strand_id
1 'polypeptide(L)'
;MSAPRILIVDDEADIRGTLREILADEGMEVDVAADAAQARLARARHEPDLVLLDIWMPDTDGITLLREWSQQGGLSCPVVMMSGHGTVETAVEATRLG
;
A
#
# COMPACT_ATOMS: atom_id res chain seq x y z
N MET A 1 -3.64 -11.48 -21.13
CA MET A 1 -3.34 -10.35 -20.23
C MET A 1 -3.19 -10.88 -18.81
N SER A 2 -2.22 -10.36 -18.08
CA SER A 2 -2.02 -10.76 -16.70
C SER A 2 -3.05 -10.06 -15.80
N ALA A 3 -3.38 -10.71 -14.68
CA ALA A 3 -4.25 -10.11 -13.68
C ALA A 3 -3.60 -8.88 -13.05
N PRO A 4 -4.39 -7.87 -12.65
CA PRO A 4 -3.85 -6.73 -11.91
C PRO A 4 -3.21 -7.20 -10.59
N ARG A 5 -2.11 -6.56 -10.21
CA ARG A 5 -1.42 -6.88 -8.96
C ARG A 5 -1.61 -5.76 -7.96
N ILE A 6 -2.07 -6.12 -6.78
CA ILE A 6 -2.34 -5.17 -5.70
C ILE A 6 -1.38 -5.48 -4.56
N LEU A 7 -0.74 -4.45 -4.02
CA LEU A 7 0.05 -4.56 -2.80
C LEU A 7 -0.74 -3.96 -1.65
N ILE A 8 -0.99 -4.74 -0.62
CA ILE A 8 -1.68 -4.30 0.59
C ILE A 8 -0.64 -4.16 1.70
N VAL A 9 -0.51 -2.95 2.23
CA VAL A 9 0.42 -2.64 3.33
C VAL A 9 -0.39 -2.21 4.53
N ASP A 10 -0.50 -3.09 5.54
CA ASP A 10 -1.28 -2.85 6.74
C ASP A 10 -0.73 -3.74 7.85
N ASP A 11 -0.57 -3.21 9.06
CA ASP A 11 -0.05 -3.97 10.19
C ASP A 11 -1.08 -4.89 10.84
N GLU A 12 -2.36 -4.74 10.51
CA GLU A 12 -3.42 -5.59 11.05
C GLU A 12 -3.66 -6.82 10.16
N ALA A 13 -3.38 -8.00 10.70
CA ALA A 13 -3.52 -9.26 9.96
C ALA A 13 -4.95 -9.49 9.46
N ASP A 14 -5.95 -9.13 10.25
CA ASP A 14 -7.36 -9.31 9.88
C ASP A 14 -7.73 -8.47 8.67
N ILE A 15 -7.25 -7.23 8.62
CA ILE A 15 -7.51 -6.33 7.49
C ILE A 15 -6.81 -6.86 6.24
N ARG A 16 -5.53 -7.25 6.37
CA ARG A 16 -4.81 -7.85 5.23
C ARG A 16 -5.53 -9.06 4.67
N GLY A 17 -5.95 -9.96 5.56
CA GLY A 17 -6.63 -11.19 5.16
C GLY A 17 -7.97 -10.93 4.47
N THR A 18 -8.77 -10.03 5.03
CA THR A 18 -10.08 -9.69 4.48
C THR A 18 -9.94 -9.05 3.10
N LEU A 19 -9.06 -8.06 2.96
CA LEU A 19 -8.85 -7.39 1.68
C LEU A 19 -8.27 -8.35 0.63
N ARG A 20 -7.34 -9.20 1.04
CA ARG A 20 -6.78 -10.20 0.15
C ARG A 20 -7.84 -11.13 -0.43
N GLU A 21 -8.74 -11.63 0.42
CA GLU A 21 -9.83 -12.50 -0.04
C GLU A 21 -10.75 -11.79 -1.02
N ILE A 22 -11.16 -10.58 -0.69
CA ILE A 22 -12.06 -9.80 -1.54
C ILE A 22 -11.43 -9.55 -2.90
N LEU A 23 -10.18 -9.11 -2.93
CA LEU A 23 -9.51 -8.77 -4.18
C LEU A 23 -9.14 -10.01 -5.00
N ALA A 24 -8.76 -11.09 -4.33
CA ALA A 24 -8.48 -12.36 -5.02
C ALA A 24 -9.74 -12.93 -5.67
N ASP A 25 -10.90 -12.79 -5.01
CA ASP A 25 -12.18 -13.21 -5.58
C ASP A 25 -12.55 -12.40 -6.83
N GLU A 26 -12.03 -11.18 -6.95
CA GLU A 26 -12.22 -10.36 -8.15
C GLU A 26 -11.19 -10.65 -9.24
N GLY A 27 -10.37 -11.68 -9.07
CA GLY A 27 -9.40 -12.10 -10.07
C GLY A 27 -8.08 -11.36 -10.02
N MET A 28 -7.79 -10.65 -8.93
CA MET A 28 -6.55 -9.89 -8.78
C MET A 28 -5.48 -10.72 -8.07
N GLU A 29 -4.23 -10.47 -8.40
CA GLU A 29 -3.11 -11.02 -7.66
C GLU A 29 -2.78 -10.08 -6.51
N VAL A 30 -2.59 -10.62 -5.30
CA VAL A 30 -2.44 -9.82 -4.10
C VAL A 30 -1.16 -10.20 -3.36
N ASP A 31 -0.32 -9.20 -3.12
CA ASP A 31 0.80 -9.30 -2.20
C ASP A 31 0.44 -8.54 -0.93
N VAL A 32 0.91 -9.00 0.21
CA VAL A 32 0.65 -8.34 1.50
C VAL A 32 1.95 -8.03 2.20
N ALA A 33 1.93 -6.95 2.98
CA ALA A 33 3.06 -6.52 3.80
C ALA A 33 2.53 -6.01 5.14
N ALA A 34 3.19 -6.40 6.22
CA ALA A 34 2.78 -6.01 7.57
C ALA A 34 3.44 -4.72 8.04
N ASP A 35 4.48 -4.28 7.36
CA ASP A 35 5.24 -3.08 7.72
C ASP A 35 5.96 -2.52 6.47
N ALA A 36 6.65 -1.41 6.65
CA ALA A 36 7.35 -0.76 5.55
C ALA A 36 8.49 -1.59 5.00
N ALA A 37 9.22 -2.32 5.85
CA ALA A 37 10.31 -3.18 5.39
C ALA A 37 9.79 -4.27 4.45
N GLN A 38 8.69 -4.93 4.82
CA GLN A 38 8.05 -5.93 3.96
C GLN A 38 7.50 -5.31 2.67
N ALA A 39 6.96 -4.10 2.77
CA ALA A 39 6.44 -3.39 1.60
C ALA A 39 7.53 -3.09 0.58
N ARG A 40 8.69 -2.66 1.04
CA ARG A 40 9.85 -2.43 0.16
C ARG A 40 10.28 -3.70 -0.55
N LEU A 41 10.33 -4.81 0.17
CA LEU A 41 10.69 -6.11 -0.41
C LEU A 41 9.65 -6.59 -1.42
N ALA A 42 8.37 -6.46 -1.08
CA ALA A 42 7.29 -6.88 -1.98
C ALA A 42 7.31 -6.09 -3.29
N ARG A 43 7.49 -4.77 -3.20
CA ARG A 43 7.59 -3.91 -4.37
C ARG A 43 8.80 -4.24 -5.23
N ALA A 44 9.92 -4.59 -4.60
CA ALA A 44 11.13 -4.96 -5.33
C ALA A 44 10.97 -6.28 -6.10
N ARG A 45 10.15 -7.20 -5.59
CA ARG A 45 9.89 -8.47 -6.27
C ARG A 45 8.93 -8.32 -7.44
N HIS A 46 7.86 -7.57 -7.23
CA HIS A 46 6.79 -7.41 -8.23
C HIS A 46 6.26 -5.98 -8.18
N GLU A 47 6.37 -5.28 -9.29
CA GLU A 47 5.81 -3.94 -9.39
C GLU A 47 4.29 -4.02 -9.32
N PRO A 48 3.64 -3.37 -8.34
CA PRO A 48 2.19 -3.43 -8.24
C PRO A 48 1.50 -2.49 -9.23
N ASP A 49 0.25 -2.81 -9.56
CA ASP A 49 -0.62 -1.93 -10.34
C ASP A 49 -1.39 -0.95 -9.46
N LEU A 50 -1.53 -1.29 -8.17
CA LEU A 50 -2.18 -0.45 -7.16
C LEU A 50 -1.61 -0.80 -5.80
N VAL A 51 -1.41 0.20 -4.96
CA VAL A 51 -1.00 0.00 -3.56
C VAL A 51 -2.09 0.50 -2.64
N LEU A 52 -2.51 -0.34 -1.71
CA LEU A 52 -3.36 0.05 -0.58
C LEU A 52 -2.43 0.19 0.62
N LEU A 53 -2.26 1.40 1.10
CA LEU A 53 -1.21 1.73 2.07
C LEU A 53 -1.81 2.31 3.35
N ASP A 54 -1.59 1.60 4.46
CA ASP A 54 -1.98 2.10 5.78
C ASP A 54 -1.06 3.24 6.20
N ILE A 55 -1.65 4.28 6.78
CA ILE A 55 -0.89 5.43 7.26
C ILE A 55 -0.10 5.06 8.53
N TRP A 56 -0.72 4.32 9.43
CA TRP A 56 -0.14 4.02 10.75
C TRP A 56 0.44 2.61 10.79
N MET A 57 1.77 2.52 10.82
CA MET A 57 2.50 1.26 10.90
C MET A 57 3.58 1.34 11.98
N PRO A 58 4.02 0.18 12.51
CA PRO A 58 4.94 0.18 13.67
C PRO A 58 6.36 0.69 13.36
N ASP A 59 6.87 0.50 12.16
CA ASP A 59 8.26 0.85 11.83
C ASP A 59 8.37 2.22 11.16
N THR A 60 7.40 2.60 10.36
CA THR A 60 7.32 3.93 9.78
C THR A 60 5.89 4.18 9.33
N ASP A 61 5.45 5.43 9.27
CA ASP A 61 4.10 5.72 8.79
C ASP A 61 4.01 5.63 7.26
N GLY A 62 2.78 5.45 6.76
CA GLY A 62 2.56 5.30 5.33
C GLY A 62 2.91 6.55 4.52
N ILE A 63 2.76 7.73 5.10
CA ILE A 63 3.13 8.99 4.44
C ILE A 63 4.63 9.04 4.19
N THR A 64 5.43 8.65 5.18
CA THR A 64 6.89 8.60 5.06
C THR A 64 7.32 7.62 3.98
N LEU A 65 6.71 6.44 3.94
CA LEU A 65 6.99 5.44 2.92
C LEU A 65 6.62 5.93 1.53
N LEU A 66 5.47 6.56 1.38
CA LEU A 66 5.04 7.14 0.10
C LEU A 66 6.00 8.22 -0.37
N ARG A 67 6.45 9.08 0.54
CA ARG A 67 7.43 10.13 0.25
C ARG A 67 8.76 9.52 -0.22
N GLU A 68 9.22 8.46 0.46
CA GLU A 68 10.43 7.73 0.07
C GLU A 68 10.30 7.21 -1.36
N TRP A 69 9.20 6.59 -1.70
CA TRP A 69 8.96 6.06 -3.04
C TRP A 69 8.89 7.17 -4.08
N SER A 70 8.30 8.31 -3.75
CA SER A 70 8.24 9.46 -4.65
C SER A 70 9.63 9.99 -4.96
N GLN A 71 10.52 10.00 -3.96
CA GLN A 71 11.89 10.47 -4.12
C GLN A 71 12.76 9.50 -4.93
N GLN A 72 12.40 8.23 -4.97
CA GLN A 72 13.12 7.19 -5.71
C GLN A 72 12.67 7.09 -7.18
N GLY A 73 12.08 8.12 -7.72
CA GLY A 73 11.62 8.12 -9.11
C GLY A 73 10.11 7.97 -9.25
N GLY A 74 9.41 7.95 -8.13
CA GLY A 74 7.96 7.84 -8.09
C GLY A 74 7.45 6.42 -8.22
N LEU A 75 6.15 6.30 -8.10
CA LEU A 75 5.44 5.05 -8.31
C LEU A 75 4.77 5.10 -9.68
N SER A 76 4.84 3.99 -10.40
CA SER A 76 4.16 3.87 -11.69
C SER A 76 2.66 3.55 -11.53
N CYS A 77 2.17 3.50 -10.30
CA CYS A 77 0.80 3.10 -10.01
C CYS A 77 0.15 4.02 -8.98
N PRO A 78 -1.18 4.07 -8.94
CA PRO A 78 -1.91 4.79 -7.89
C PRO A 78 -1.67 4.18 -6.51
N VAL A 79 -1.71 5.04 -5.50
CA VAL A 79 -1.65 4.63 -4.10
C VAL A 79 -2.91 5.11 -3.40
N VAL A 80 -3.65 4.20 -2.79
CA VAL A 80 -4.83 4.52 -2.00
C VAL A 80 -4.44 4.42 -0.53
N MET A 81 -4.57 5.53 0.18
CA MET A 81 -4.27 5.55 1.62
C MET A 81 -5.45 4.98 2.39
N MET A 82 -5.15 4.06 3.31
CA MET A 82 -6.12 3.50 4.22
C MET A 82 -5.86 4.08 5.60
N SER A 83 -6.89 4.60 6.23
CA SER A 83 -6.70 5.27 7.50
C SER A 83 -7.80 4.92 8.49
N GLY A 84 -7.51 4.00 9.39
CA GLY A 84 -8.34 3.80 10.57
C GLY A 84 -8.12 4.87 11.63
N HIS A 85 -7.04 5.65 11.52
CA HIS A 85 -6.60 6.61 12.52
C HIS A 85 -6.17 7.96 11.94
N GLY A 86 -6.24 8.11 10.62
CA GLY A 86 -5.80 9.33 9.96
C GLY A 86 -6.81 10.45 9.97
N THR A 87 -6.38 11.61 9.55
CA THR A 87 -7.22 12.80 9.43
C THR A 87 -7.40 13.17 7.96
N VAL A 88 -8.34 14.07 7.69
CA VAL A 88 -8.53 14.63 6.35
C VAL A 88 -7.25 15.31 5.86
N GLU A 89 -6.55 16.00 6.74
CA GLU A 89 -5.29 16.66 6.41
C GLU A 89 -4.23 15.66 5.96
N THR A 90 -4.12 14.53 6.65
CA THR A 90 -3.22 13.45 6.29
C THR A 90 -3.55 12.87 4.93
N ALA A 91 -4.83 12.67 4.64
CA ALA A 91 -5.27 12.16 3.35
C ALA A 91 -4.95 13.14 2.21
N VAL A 92 -5.12 14.43 2.44
CA VAL A 92 -4.79 15.47 1.47
C VAL A 92 -3.28 15.48 1.19
N GLU A 93 -2.47 15.38 2.24
CA GLU A 93 -1.01 15.30 2.07
C GLU A 93 -0.60 14.07 1.25
N ALA A 94 -1.18 12.91 1.54
CA ALA A 94 -0.91 11.69 0.78
C ALA A 94 -1.26 11.86 -0.70
N THR A 95 -2.38 12.52 -1.01
CA THR A 95 -2.81 12.79 -2.38
C THR A 95 -1.79 13.65 -3.11
N ARG A 96 -1.20 14.63 -2.44
CA ARG A 96 -0.18 15.49 -3.04
C ARG A 96 1.13 14.75 -3.33
N LEU A 97 1.44 13.74 -2.52
CA LEU A 97 2.65 12.94 -2.68
C LEU A 97 2.49 11.83 -3.71
N GLY A 98 1.31 11.33 -3.83
CA GLY A 98 0.98 10.25 -4.75
C GLY A 98 0.37 10.70 -6.04
#